data_4cf4d25511abe8d7d966a9d865a8e8dd
#
_entry.id   4cf4d25511abe8d7d966a9d865a8e8dd
#
_cell.length_a   1.000
_cell.length_b   1.000
_cell.length_c   1.000
_cell.angle_alpha   90.00
_cell.angle_beta   90.00
_cell.angle_gamma   90.00
#
_symmetry.space_group_name_H-M   'P 1'
#
loop_
_entity.id
_entity.type
_entity.pdbx_description
1 polymer ?
#
loop_
_entity_poly.entity_id
_entity_poly.type
_entity_poly.pdbx_seq_one_letter_code
_entity_poly.pdbx_strand_id
1 'polypeptide(L)'
;MLWILCLPNASLFLLLLPCFPAQDAKSRRALEQSPLHANPEQGQSVSITCVMKSSPEGAKFYLLRTHVQPGTVLSVSHLNLSEVSPAFGNRLGYSREGNRAVVTLHKLQEQDSDIYICAQDVEGSPLLSASGTMLLVKEVEQACEKSSWDFYALVTVMALLFFALVCCILYRVDVKKYFQKKKPNEVYEDMSYNSRRSTLVRNNTYSRGE
;
A
#
# COMPACT_ATOMS: atom_id res chain seq x y z
N MET A 1 -46.85 4.20 4.90
CA MET A 1 -46.75 2.79 5.35
C MET A 1 -46.83 1.83 4.14
N LEU A 2 -45.88 1.88 3.17
CA LEU A 2 -45.93 0.98 2.00
C LEU A 2 -44.54 0.87 1.32
N TRP A 3 -43.45 0.72 2.08
CA TRP A 3 -42.10 0.65 1.52
C TRP A 3 -41.22 -0.50 2.06
N ILE A 4 -41.80 -1.52 2.66
CA ILE A 4 -41.05 -2.63 3.28
C ILE A 4 -41.29 -4.00 2.60
N LEU A 5 -41.96 -4.07 1.47
CA LEU A 5 -42.32 -5.37 0.85
C LEU A 5 -41.59 -5.72 -0.47
N CYS A 6 -40.52 -5.01 -0.88
CA CYS A 6 -39.82 -5.30 -2.14
C CYS A 6 -38.39 -5.85 -2.03
N LEU A 7 -37.89 -6.26 -0.87
CA LEU A 7 -36.51 -6.70 -0.71
C LEU A 7 -36.21 -8.21 -0.53
N PRO A 8 -37.14 -9.16 -0.47
CA PRO A 8 -36.74 -10.58 -0.38
C PRO A 8 -36.51 -11.27 -1.74
N ASN A 9 -36.90 -10.70 -2.89
CA ASN A 9 -36.80 -11.42 -4.17
C ASN A 9 -35.50 -11.19 -4.94
N ALA A 10 -34.68 -10.17 -4.61
CA ALA A 10 -33.41 -9.95 -5.29
C ALA A 10 -32.32 -10.95 -4.84
N SER A 11 -32.39 -11.45 -3.60
CA SER A 11 -31.42 -12.44 -3.07
C SER A 11 -31.62 -13.84 -3.63
N LEU A 12 -32.85 -14.18 -4.08
CA LEU A 12 -33.16 -15.49 -4.64
C LEU A 12 -32.69 -15.61 -6.11
N PHE A 13 -32.59 -14.50 -6.84
CA PHE A 13 -32.10 -14.49 -8.21
C PHE A 13 -30.58 -14.71 -8.32
N LEU A 14 -29.80 -14.33 -7.27
CA LEU A 14 -28.36 -14.55 -7.24
C LEU A 14 -27.98 -16.03 -7.04
N LEU A 15 -28.88 -16.85 -6.51
CA LEU A 15 -28.64 -18.28 -6.29
C LEU A 15 -28.93 -19.14 -7.52
N LEU A 16 -29.56 -18.55 -8.58
CA LEU A 16 -29.90 -19.25 -9.81
C LEU A 16 -28.94 -18.97 -10.98
N LEU A 17 -27.80 -18.26 -10.71
CA LEU A 17 -26.74 -18.17 -11.71
C LEU A 17 -26.15 -19.59 -11.86
N PRO A 18 -26.33 -20.24 -13.02
CA PRO A 18 -25.68 -21.51 -13.25
C PRO A 18 -24.17 -21.27 -13.12
N CYS A 19 -23.54 -21.98 -12.19
CA CYS A 19 -22.10 -22.09 -12.10
C CYS A 19 -21.65 -22.76 -13.40
N PHE A 20 -21.36 -21.97 -14.43
CA PHE A 20 -20.74 -22.50 -15.63
C PHE A 20 -19.39 -23.06 -15.20
N PRO A 21 -19.14 -24.37 -15.33
CA PRO A 21 -17.80 -24.89 -15.11
C PRO A 21 -16.90 -24.14 -16.10
N ALA A 22 -15.91 -23.44 -15.58
CA ALA A 22 -14.83 -22.90 -16.38
C ALA A 22 -14.24 -24.08 -17.16
N GLN A 23 -14.62 -24.21 -18.42
CA GLN A 23 -14.02 -25.22 -19.28
C GLN A 23 -12.55 -24.89 -19.37
N ASP A 24 -11.74 -25.78 -18.80
CA ASP A 24 -10.29 -25.77 -18.95
C ASP A 24 -9.96 -25.73 -20.45
N ALA A 25 -9.74 -24.55 -20.97
CA ALA A 25 -9.23 -24.31 -22.32
C ALA A 25 -7.78 -24.80 -22.49
N LYS A 26 -7.32 -25.69 -21.61
CA LYS A 26 -5.94 -26.17 -21.48
C LYS A 26 -5.53 -27.14 -22.57
N SER A 27 -6.42 -27.63 -23.41
CA SER A 27 -6.14 -28.82 -24.23
C SER A 27 -5.70 -28.56 -25.68
N ARG A 28 -5.61 -27.32 -26.18
CA ARG A 28 -5.34 -27.10 -27.62
C ARG A 28 -4.20 -26.13 -27.96
N ARG A 29 -3.47 -25.60 -27.02
CA ARG A 29 -2.36 -24.71 -27.34
C ARG A 29 -1.16 -25.54 -27.84
N ALA A 30 -0.66 -25.20 -29.02
CA ALA A 30 0.51 -25.85 -29.60
C ALA A 30 1.81 -25.51 -28.87
N LEU A 31 1.81 -24.43 -28.08
CA LEU A 31 2.94 -23.96 -27.30
C LEU A 31 2.44 -23.58 -25.89
N GLU A 32 3.05 -24.16 -24.87
CA GLU A 32 2.74 -23.88 -23.47
C GLU A 32 3.93 -23.16 -22.84
N GLN A 33 3.64 -22.18 -21.97
CA GLN A 33 4.65 -21.37 -21.28
C GLN A 33 4.36 -21.31 -19.78
N SER A 34 5.42 -21.39 -18.99
CA SER A 34 5.37 -21.28 -17.53
C SER A 34 6.62 -20.60 -16.97
N PRO A 35 6.51 -19.87 -15.87
CA PRO A 35 5.31 -19.50 -15.17
C PRO A 35 4.49 -18.44 -15.95
N LEU A 36 3.20 -18.24 -15.58
CA LEU A 36 2.39 -17.17 -16.18
C LEU A 36 2.75 -15.80 -15.63
N HIS A 37 3.25 -15.76 -14.40
CA HIS A 37 3.71 -14.55 -13.74
C HIS A 37 4.88 -14.86 -12.80
N ALA A 38 5.78 -13.90 -12.66
CA ALA A 38 6.91 -13.96 -11.74
C ALA A 38 7.21 -12.56 -11.19
N ASN A 39 7.48 -12.49 -9.88
CA ASN A 39 7.77 -11.24 -9.18
C ASN A 39 9.11 -11.35 -8.41
N PRO A 40 10.24 -11.59 -9.11
CA PRO A 40 11.55 -11.63 -8.47
C PRO A 40 11.99 -10.24 -7.99
N GLU A 41 12.92 -10.23 -7.06
CA GLU A 41 13.63 -9.03 -6.64
C GLU A 41 14.75 -8.69 -7.62
N GLN A 42 15.14 -7.42 -7.66
CA GLN A 42 16.29 -6.96 -8.43
C GLN A 42 17.56 -7.77 -8.08
N GLY A 43 18.31 -8.17 -9.08
CA GLY A 43 19.50 -9.01 -8.93
C GLY A 43 19.24 -10.51 -8.93
N GLN A 44 18.01 -10.97 -8.72
CA GLN A 44 17.64 -12.38 -8.80
C GLN A 44 17.60 -12.89 -10.24
N SER A 45 17.24 -14.15 -10.40
CA SER A 45 17.09 -14.81 -11.71
C SER A 45 15.71 -15.43 -11.84
N VAL A 46 15.19 -15.44 -13.06
CA VAL A 46 13.92 -16.11 -13.39
C VAL A 46 14.12 -17.04 -14.57
N SER A 47 13.47 -18.22 -14.53
CA SER A 47 13.49 -19.18 -15.64
C SER A 47 12.09 -19.27 -16.26
N ILE A 48 12.03 -19.04 -17.57
CA ILE A 48 10.83 -19.19 -18.38
C ILE A 48 10.95 -20.51 -19.16
N THR A 49 9.99 -21.40 -18.95
CA THR A 49 9.94 -22.70 -19.63
C THR A 49 8.88 -22.66 -20.72
N CYS A 50 9.26 -23.04 -21.92
CA CYS A 50 8.41 -23.13 -23.10
C CYS A 50 8.37 -24.59 -23.56
N VAL A 51 7.20 -25.18 -23.63
CA VAL A 51 6.98 -26.57 -24.06
C VAL A 51 6.25 -26.55 -25.41
N MET A 52 6.89 -27.09 -26.42
CA MET A 52 6.39 -27.19 -27.79
C MET A 52 5.78 -28.58 -27.99
N LYS A 53 4.55 -28.70 -28.54
CA LYS A 53 3.94 -30.00 -28.83
C LYS A 53 4.63 -30.69 -30.01
N SER A 54 5.13 -29.94 -30.96
CA SER A 54 5.93 -30.43 -32.08
C SER A 54 7.07 -29.47 -32.33
N SER A 55 8.21 -29.99 -32.75
CA SER A 55 9.34 -29.20 -33.15
C SER A 55 9.83 -29.74 -34.49
N PRO A 56 9.20 -29.32 -35.59
CA PRO A 56 9.62 -29.76 -36.92
C PRO A 56 11.03 -29.27 -37.23
N GLU A 57 11.70 -29.97 -38.14
CA GLU A 57 13.00 -29.53 -38.66
C GLU A 57 12.84 -28.16 -39.31
N GLY A 58 13.76 -27.25 -39.01
CA GLY A 58 13.72 -25.88 -39.53
C GLY A 58 12.95 -24.88 -38.66
N ALA A 59 12.27 -25.34 -37.58
CA ALA A 59 11.56 -24.42 -36.69
C ALA A 59 12.53 -23.46 -35.97
N LYS A 60 12.19 -22.18 -35.99
CA LYS A 60 12.90 -21.13 -35.21
C LYS A 60 12.14 -20.85 -33.92
N PHE A 61 12.87 -20.69 -32.82
CA PHE A 61 12.34 -20.35 -31.52
C PHE A 61 12.67 -18.91 -31.16
N TYR A 62 11.70 -18.19 -30.62
CA TYR A 62 11.88 -16.82 -30.21
C TYR A 62 11.37 -16.63 -28.77
N LEU A 63 12.06 -15.79 -28.00
CA LEU A 63 11.54 -15.14 -26.81
C LEU A 63 11.37 -13.65 -27.12
N LEU A 64 10.16 -13.17 -27.05
CA LEU A 64 9.79 -11.79 -27.40
C LEU A 64 9.41 -11.00 -26.13
N ARG A 65 9.76 -9.72 -26.08
CA ARG A 65 9.15 -8.72 -25.19
C ARG A 65 8.05 -8.01 -25.95
N THR A 66 6.93 -7.72 -25.28
CA THR A 66 5.75 -7.25 -26.03
C THR A 66 5.08 -6.00 -25.47
N HIS A 67 5.41 -5.56 -24.28
CA HIS A 67 4.65 -4.49 -23.62
C HIS A 67 5.43 -3.16 -23.51
N VAL A 68 6.45 -3.11 -22.66
CA VAL A 68 7.16 -1.84 -22.36
C VAL A 68 8.18 -1.50 -23.45
N GLN A 69 8.98 -2.50 -23.84
CA GLN A 69 9.99 -2.38 -24.88
C GLN A 69 9.87 -3.55 -25.86
N PRO A 70 8.95 -3.50 -26.81
CA PRO A 70 8.73 -4.59 -27.77
C PRO A 70 10.00 -4.91 -28.55
N GLY A 71 10.31 -6.19 -28.65
CA GLY A 71 11.48 -6.65 -29.38
C GLY A 71 11.85 -8.10 -29.11
N THR A 72 12.79 -8.60 -29.89
CA THR A 72 13.31 -9.96 -29.71
C THR A 72 14.37 -9.97 -28.61
N VAL A 73 14.19 -10.81 -27.62
CA VAL A 73 15.14 -11.07 -26.53
C VAL A 73 16.14 -12.15 -26.93
N LEU A 74 15.61 -13.24 -27.50
CA LEU A 74 16.34 -14.40 -27.93
C LEU A 74 15.75 -14.94 -29.24
N SER A 75 16.59 -15.25 -30.22
CA SER A 75 16.26 -15.99 -31.43
C SER A 75 17.16 -17.21 -31.54
N VAL A 76 16.60 -18.40 -31.71
CA VAL A 76 17.33 -19.65 -31.86
C VAL A 76 16.90 -20.33 -33.14
N SER A 77 17.84 -20.55 -34.07
CA SER A 77 17.59 -21.28 -35.28
C SER A 77 17.80 -22.79 -35.10
N HIS A 78 17.40 -23.59 -36.07
CA HIS A 78 17.55 -25.03 -36.10
C HIS A 78 19.02 -25.50 -36.00
N LEU A 79 19.99 -24.64 -36.39
CA LEU A 79 21.42 -24.91 -36.28
C LEU A 79 22.01 -24.59 -34.90
N ASN A 80 21.16 -24.37 -33.89
CA ASN A 80 21.53 -23.92 -32.53
C ASN A 80 22.31 -22.58 -32.52
N LEU A 81 22.27 -21.83 -33.61
CA LEU A 81 22.72 -20.45 -33.62
C LEU A 81 21.72 -19.60 -32.83
N SER A 82 22.19 -19.05 -31.73
CA SER A 82 21.36 -18.19 -30.89
C SER A 82 21.83 -16.74 -31.02
N GLU A 83 20.89 -15.85 -31.34
CA GLU A 83 21.09 -14.41 -31.28
C GLU A 83 20.41 -13.87 -30.05
N VAL A 84 21.16 -13.22 -29.18
CA VAL A 84 20.66 -12.60 -27.94
C VAL A 84 20.67 -11.09 -28.11
N SER A 85 19.58 -10.43 -27.72
CA SER A 85 19.52 -8.97 -27.71
C SER A 85 20.65 -8.38 -26.86
N PRO A 86 21.32 -7.31 -27.31
CA PRO A 86 22.41 -6.67 -26.57
C PRO A 86 22.05 -6.27 -25.14
N ALA A 87 20.79 -5.94 -24.89
CA ALA A 87 20.29 -5.61 -23.54
C ALA A 87 20.40 -6.78 -22.55
N PHE A 88 20.40 -8.01 -23.04
CA PHE A 88 20.44 -9.23 -22.21
C PHE A 88 21.79 -9.98 -22.32
N GLY A 89 22.66 -9.66 -23.23
CA GLY A 89 23.98 -10.21 -23.50
C GLY A 89 24.44 -11.31 -22.52
N ASN A 90 25.22 -10.94 -21.53
CA ASN A 90 25.79 -11.86 -20.54
C ASN A 90 24.80 -12.29 -19.43
N ARG A 91 23.53 -11.88 -19.49
CA ARG A 91 22.52 -12.12 -18.48
C ARG A 91 21.46 -13.14 -18.90
N LEU A 92 21.61 -13.78 -20.05
CA LEU A 92 20.66 -14.74 -20.57
C LEU A 92 21.31 -16.11 -20.68
N GLY A 93 20.66 -17.11 -20.07
CA GLY A 93 20.96 -18.53 -20.23
C GLY A 93 19.89 -19.19 -21.08
N TYR A 94 20.28 -20.08 -22.01
CA TYR A 94 19.37 -20.87 -22.81
C TYR A 94 19.75 -22.34 -22.73
N SER A 95 18.77 -23.20 -22.52
CA SER A 95 18.93 -24.65 -22.66
C SER A 95 17.71 -25.24 -23.33
N ARG A 96 17.94 -26.32 -24.11
CA ARG A 96 16.86 -27.04 -24.77
C ARG A 96 17.02 -28.54 -24.59
N GLU A 97 15.96 -29.19 -24.18
CA GLU A 97 15.87 -30.64 -24.04
C GLU A 97 14.64 -31.12 -24.82
N GLY A 98 14.84 -31.71 -25.98
CA GLY A 98 13.76 -32.14 -26.85
C GLY A 98 12.75 -31.02 -27.18
N ASN A 99 11.55 -31.17 -26.70
CA ASN A 99 10.46 -30.19 -26.92
C ASN A 99 10.37 -29.08 -25.88
N ARG A 100 11.27 -29.08 -24.90
CA ARG A 100 11.31 -28.10 -23.82
C ARG A 100 12.48 -27.15 -24.01
N ALA A 101 12.17 -25.86 -24.09
CA ALA A 101 13.15 -24.78 -24.06
C ALA A 101 13.05 -24.05 -22.71
N VAL A 102 14.18 -23.81 -22.08
CA VAL A 102 14.27 -23.04 -20.83
C VAL A 102 15.17 -21.85 -21.07
N VAL A 103 14.61 -20.65 -20.85
CA VAL A 103 15.34 -19.40 -20.92
C VAL A 103 15.44 -18.82 -19.51
N THR A 104 16.65 -18.59 -19.04
CA THR A 104 16.91 -18.03 -17.71
C THR A 104 17.48 -16.62 -17.86
N LEU A 105 16.79 -15.65 -17.25
CA LEU A 105 17.24 -14.28 -17.15
C LEU A 105 17.91 -14.10 -15.79
N HIS A 106 19.18 -13.70 -15.81
CA HIS A 106 20.01 -13.51 -14.61
C HIS A 106 20.16 -12.02 -14.29
N LYS A 107 20.44 -11.70 -13.02
CA LYS A 107 20.72 -10.34 -12.56
C LYS A 107 19.65 -9.36 -13.05
N LEU A 108 18.40 -9.68 -12.75
CA LEU A 108 17.24 -8.92 -13.18
C LEU A 108 17.34 -7.47 -12.71
N GLN A 109 16.95 -6.57 -13.59
CA GLN A 109 16.87 -5.13 -13.37
C GLN A 109 15.41 -4.69 -13.49
N GLU A 110 15.04 -3.57 -12.88
CA GLU A 110 13.68 -3.04 -12.94
C GLU A 110 13.17 -2.90 -14.38
N GLN A 111 14.02 -2.43 -15.27
CA GLN A 111 13.75 -2.30 -16.72
C GLN A 111 13.52 -3.61 -17.46
N ASP A 112 13.77 -4.76 -16.84
CA ASP A 112 13.45 -6.06 -17.39
C ASP A 112 11.98 -6.45 -17.14
N SER A 113 11.23 -5.65 -16.38
CA SER A 113 9.78 -5.83 -16.17
C SER A 113 9.03 -5.67 -17.48
N ASP A 114 8.41 -6.76 -17.94
CA ASP A 114 7.68 -6.80 -19.22
C ASP A 114 6.85 -8.09 -19.32
N ILE A 115 6.15 -8.25 -20.43
CA ILE A 115 5.51 -9.50 -20.85
C ILE A 115 6.42 -10.21 -21.84
N TYR A 116 6.86 -11.40 -21.45
CA TYR A 116 7.71 -12.26 -22.26
C TYR A 116 6.88 -13.36 -22.89
N ILE A 117 6.97 -13.53 -24.21
CA ILE A 117 6.21 -14.51 -24.98
C ILE A 117 7.16 -15.43 -25.72
N CYS A 118 7.01 -16.75 -25.50
CA CYS A 118 7.62 -17.75 -26.34
C CYS A 118 6.86 -17.85 -27.66
N ALA A 119 7.58 -17.83 -28.75
CA ALA A 119 7.01 -18.02 -30.08
C ALA A 119 7.85 -19.02 -30.86
N GLN A 120 7.17 -19.73 -31.76
CA GLN A 120 7.77 -20.68 -32.70
C GLN A 120 7.35 -20.32 -34.10
N ASP A 121 8.34 -20.16 -34.97
CA ASP A 121 8.14 -19.93 -36.39
C ASP A 121 8.52 -21.20 -37.18
N VAL A 122 7.59 -21.68 -37.96
CA VAL A 122 7.76 -22.84 -38.84
C VAL A 122 7.48 -22.38 -40.26
N GLU A 123 8.42 -22.61 -41.15
CA GLU A 123 8.30 -22.18 -42.52
C GLU A 123 6.99 -22.66 -43.16
N GLY A 124 6.26 -21.74 -43.76
CA GLY A 124 4.94 -22.01 -44.32
C GLY A 124 3.75 -22.09 -43.37
N SER A 125 3.97 -21.84 -42.06
CA SER A 125 2.92 -21.83 -41.07
C SER A 125 2.82 -20.47 -40.35
N PRO A 126 1.65 -20.11 -39.79
CA PRO A 126 1.57 -18.91 -39.01
C PRO A 126 2.40 -19.03 -37.71
N LEU A 127 2.93 -17.91 -37.23
CA LEU A 127 3.69 -17.83 -35.97
C LEU A 127 2.86 -18.37 -34.82
N LEU A 128 3.35 -19.41 -34.17
CA LEU A 128 2.74 -19.96 -32.95
C LEU A 128 3.28 -19.21 -31.75
N SER A 129 2.39 -18.70 -30.90
CA SER A 129 2.75 -18.01 -29.65
C SER A 129 2.11 -18.63 -28.44
N ALA A 130 2.80 -18.56 -27.31
CA ALA A 130 2.29 -18.96 -26.01
C ALA A 130 1.47 -17.84 -25.32
N SER A 131 0.95 -18.12 -24.13
CA SER A 131 0.17 -17.14 -23.37
C SER A 131 0.99 -16.00 -22.74
N GLY A 132 2.31 -16.18 -22.69
CA GLY A 132 3.23 -15.20 -22.09
C GLY A 132 3.47 -15.37 -20.60
N THR A 133 4.56 -14.77 -20.14
CA THR A 133 4.95 -14.64 -18.72
C THR A 133 5.01 -13.16 -18.39
N MET A 134 4.21 -12.72 -17.45
CA MET A 134 4.33 -11.37 -16.89
C MET A 134 5.46 -11.38 -15.85
N LEU A 135 6.51 -10.65 -16.13
CA LEU A 135 7.65 -10.45 -15.23
C LEU A 135 7.58 -9.05 -14.64
N LEU A 136 7.50 -8.97 -13.32
CA LEU A 136 7.55 -7.74 -12.55
C LEU A 136 8.72 -7.81 -11.58
N VAL A 137 9.81 -7.13 -11.89
CA VAL A 137 10.98 -7.05 -11.03
C VAL A 137 10.70 -6.01 -9.94
N LYS A 138 10.74 -6.45 -8.69
CA LYS A 138 10.61 -5.55 -7.55
C LYS A 138 11.97 -4.91 -7.28
N GLU A 139 11.99 -3.60 -7.08
CA GLU A 139 13.12 -3.00 -6.40
C GLU A 139 13.32 -3.75 -5.07
N VAL A 140 14.56 -4.10 -4.79
CA VAL A 140 14.93 -4.39 -3.42
C VAL A 140 14.61 -3.09 -2.69
N GLU A 141 13.47 -3.02 -2.04
CA GLU A 141 13.31 -2.05 -0.97
C GLU A 141 14.55 -2.28 -0.09
N GLN A 142 15.62 -1.53 -0.37
CA GLN A 142 16.50 -1.18 0.72
C GLN A 142 15.50 -0.72 1.76
N ALA A 143 15.31 -1.59 2.77
CA ALA A 143 14.57 -1.19 3.94
C ALA A 143 15.20 0.16 4.25
N CYS A 144 14.61 1.22 3.69
CA CYS A 144 14.69 2.51 4.28
C CYS A 144 14.16 2.12 5.64
N GLU A 145 15.09 1.85 6.51
CA GLU A 145 14.91 1.98 7.93
C GLU A 145 14.37 3.40 8.04
N LYS A 146 13.09 3.48 7.67
CA LYS A 146 12.26 4.69 7.76
C LYS A 146 12.33 4.89 9.24
N SER A 147 13.36 5.66 9.53
CA SER A 147 13.92 5.87 10.84
C SER A 147 12.72 6.01 11.75
N SER A 148 12.44 5.00 12.56
CA SER A 148 11.41 5.08 13.59
C SER A 148 11.64 6.31 14.48
N TRP A 149 12.79 6.95 14.31
CA TRP A 149 13.16 8.23 14.88
C TRP A 149 12.16 9.34 14.55
N ASP A 150 11.64 9.41 13.31
CA ASP A 150 10.62 10.42 12.93
C ASP A 150 9.31 10.17 13.70
N PHE A 151 8.95 8.91 13.88
CA PHE A 151 7.78 8.54 14.67
C PHE A 151 7.99 8.84 16.14
N TYR A 152 9.14 8.45 16.70
CA TYR A 152 9.47 8.76 18.10
C TYR A 152 9.62 10.26 18.34
N ALA A 153 10.21 11.01 17.42
CA ALA A 153 10.30 12.47 17.49
C ALA A 153 8.89 13.09 17.50
N LEU A 154 7.98 12.65 16.65
CA LEU A 154 6.60 13.13 16.64
C LEU A 154 5.88 12.83 17.97
N VAL A 155 6.00 11.61 18.47
CA VAL A 155 5.38 11.19 19.74
C VAL A 155 5.94 12.00 20.92
N THR A 156 7.23 12.24 20.97
CA THR A 156 7.85 13.04 22.04
C THR A 156 7.40 14.49 22.00
N VAL A 157 7.31 15.12 20.82
CA VAL A 157 6.81 16.48 20.68
C VAL A 157 5.35 16.58 21.14
N MET A 158 4.49 15.62 20.74
CA MET A 158 3.09 15.57 21.19
C MET A 158 2.97 15.41 22.70
N ALA A 159 3.80 14.56 23.30
CA ALA A 159 3.82 14.36 24.76
C ALA A 159 4.25 15.63 25.51
N LEU A 160 5.27 16.33 25.01
CA LEU A 160 5.71 17.59 25.60
C LEU A 160 4.66 18.70 25.50
N LEU A 161 3.97 18.81 24.35
CA LEU A 161 2.88 19.77 24.19
C LEU A 161 1.71 19.47 25.14
N PHE A 162 1.35 18.20 25.27
CA PHE A 162 0.32 17.79 26.21
C PHE A 162 0.71 18.11 27.66
N PHE A 163 1.94 17.82 28.07
CA PHE A 163 2.45 18.16 29.40
C PHE A 163 2.43 19.66 29.64
N ALA A 164 2.85 20.47 28.68
CA ALA A 164 2.81 21.93 28.76
C ALA A 164 1.38 22.45 28.93
N LEU A 165 0.41 21.89 28.21
CA LEU A 165 -1.02 22.25 28.35
C LEU A 165 -1.53 21.92 29.76
N VAL A 166 -1.22 20.74 30.28
CA VAL A 166 -1.63 20.34 31.65
C VAL A 166 -1.01 21.29 32.68
N CYS A 167 0.29 21.61 32.57
CA CYS A 167 0.94 22.57 33.45
C CYS A 167 0.30 23.95 33.38
N CYS A 168 -0.05 24.44 32.18
CA CYS A 168 -0.76 25.70 32.02
C CYS A 168 -2.14 25.71 32.66
N ILE A 169 -2.88 24.60 32.56
CA ILE A 169 -4.20 24.46 33.21
C ILE A 169 -4.05 24.47 34.73
N LEU A 170 -3.12 23.67 35.25
CA LEU A 170 -2.87 23.62 36.72
C LEU A 170 -2.41 24.98 37.23
N TYR A 171 -1.51 25.65 36.54
CA TYR A 171 -1.07 26.99 36.93
C TYR A 171 -2.23 28.00 36.93
N ARG A 172 -3.12 27.96 35.93
CA ARG A 172 -4.31 28.80 35.90
C ARG A 172 -5.30 28.52 37.03
N VAL A 173 -5.46 27.25 37.42
CA VAL A 173 -6.31 26.85 38.52
C VAL A 173 -5.74 27.34 39.84
N ASP A 174 -4.44 27.16 40.09
CA ASP A 174 -3.78 27.61 41.30
C ASP A 174 -3.78 29.14 41.43
N VAL A 175 -3.51 29.87 40.33
CA VAL A 175 -3.60 31.33 40.32
C VAL A 175 -5.01 31.80 40.64
N LYS A 176 -6.06 31.17 40.05
CA LYS A 176 -7.44 31.50 40.38
C LYS A 176 -7.76 31.26 41.86
N LYS A 177 -7.32 30.14 42.46
CA LYS A 177 -7.48 29.85 43.88
C LYS A 177 -6.77 30.87 44.75
N TYR A 178 -5.59 31.33 44.34
CA TYR A 178 -4.81 32.32 45.06
C TYR A 178 -5.48 33.69 45.06
N PHE A 179 -6.08 34.10 43.95
CA PHE A 179 -6.83 35.36 43.85
C PHE A 179 -8.20 35.30 44.54
N GLN A 180 -8.85 34.15 44.61
CA GLN A 180 -10.08 33.98 45.38
C GLN A 180 -9.87 34.03 46.89
N LYS A 181 -8.67 33.62 47.40
CA LYS A 181 -8.32 33.72 48.80
C LYS A 181 -8.01 35.15 49.28
N LYS A 182 -7.80 36.09 48.37
CA LYS A 182 -7.41 37.49 48.66
C LYS A 182 -8.55 38.50 48.49
N LYS A 183 -9.81 38.10 48.55
CA LYS A 183 -10.91 39.03 48.82
C LYS A 183 -11.03 39.18 50.34
N PRO A 184 -10.50 40.25 50.98
CA PRO A 184 -10.82 40.52 52.36
C PRO A 184 -12.32 40.76 52.44
N ASN A 185 -12.92 40.31 53.54
CA ASN A 185 -14.32 40.45 53.82
C ASN A 185 -14.70 41.94 53.91
N GLU A 186 -14.93 42.61 52.77
CA GLU A 186 -15.50 43.96 52.76
C GLU A 186 -16.88 44.05 53.40
N VAL A 187 -17.56 42.92 53.52
CA VAL A 187 -18.91 42.85 54.10
C VAL A 187 -18.93 43.04 55.62
N TYR A 188 -17.82 42.79 56.32
CA TYR A 188 -17.78 42.95 57.79
C TYR A 188 -17.42 44.36 58.26
N GLU A 189 -16.73 45.19 57.47
CA GLU A 189 -16.43 46.57 57.84
C GLU A 189 -17.66 47.49 57.78
N ASP A 190 -18.56 47.28 56.83
CA ASP A 190 -19.76 48.10 56.68
C ASP A 190 -20.77 47.85 57.78
N MET A 191 -20.90 46.64 58.35
CA MET A 191 -21.77 46.38 59.49
C MET A 191 -21.25 46.98 60.82
N SER A 192 -19.91 47.06 60.94
CA SER A 192 -19.32 47.64 62.16
C SER A 192 -19.47 49.15 62.17
N TYR A 193 -19.48 49.81 61.01
CA TYR A 193 -19.65 51.26 60.91
C TYR A 193 -21.07 51.72 61.18
N ASN A 194 -22.05 50.98 60.67
CA ASN A 194 -23.48 51.29 60.95
C ASN A 194 -23.88 51.06 62.42
N SER A 195 -23.30 50.08 63.14
CA SER A 195 -23.58 49.86 64.54
C SER A 195 -23.07 50.97 65.44
N ARG A 196 -21.95 51.63 65.12
CA ARG A 196 -21.43 52.76 65.86
C ARG A 196 -22.18 54.04 65.61
N ARG A 197 -22.80 54.23 64.47
CA ARG A 197 -23.57 55.42 64.12
C ARG A 197 -24.95 55.40 64.79
N SER A 198 -25.55 54.26 65.02
CA SER A 198 -26.85 54.13 65.70
C SER A 198 -26.77 54.34 67.24
N THR A 199 -25.58 54.01 67.82
CA THR A 199 -25.38 54.28 69.29
C THR A 199 -25.08 55.73 69.59
N LEU A 200 -24.48 56.51 68.69
CA LEU A 200 -24.25 57.94 68.93
C LEU A 200 -25.49 58.81 68.75
N VAL A 201 -26.51 58.41 68.00
CA VAL A 201 -27.74 59.18 67.81
C VAL A 201 -28.71 58.95 69.00
N ARG A 202 -28.58 57.89 69.79
CA ARG A 202 -29.49 57.57 70.88
C ARG A 202 -29.16 58.27 72.23
N ASN A 203 -27.99 58.90 72.36
CA ASN A 203 -27.53 59.52 73.59
C ASN A 203 -27.86 61.06 73.71
N ASN A 204 -28.53 61.67 72.71
CA ASN A 204 -28.78 63.12 72.67
C ASN A 204 -30.25 63.49 72.90
N THR A 205 -31.11 62.58 73.46
CA THR A 205 -32.52 62.87 73.68
C THR A 205 -32.97 62.78 75.18
N TYR A 206 -32.06 62.84 76.10
CA TYR A 206 -32.44 62.94 77.55
C TYR A 206 -31.61 64.02 78.22
N SER A 207 -32.01 65.28 78.08
CA SER A 207 -31.94 66.34 79.04
C SER A 207 -32.62 67.60 78.52
N ARG A 208 -33.94 67.70 78.68
CA ARG A 208 -34.63 68.95 78.94
C ARG A 208 -36.01 68.68 79.41
N GLY A 209 -36.21 68.95 80.65
CA GLY A 209 -37.49 68.90 81.25
C GLY A 209 -37.33 69.04 82.79
N GLU A 210 -37.34 70.11 83.06
CA GLU A 210 -37.58 71.15 84.02
C GLU A 210 -36.39 71.79 84.55
#